data_dc7717c3537aece7444e75b55874b5b0
#
_entry.id   dc7717c3537aece7444e75b55874b5b0
#
_cell.length_a   1.000
_cell.length_b   1.000
_cell.length_c   1.000
_cell.angle_alpha   90.00
_cell.angle_beta   90.00
_cell.angle_gamma   90.00
#
_symmetry.space_group_name_H-M   'P 1'
#
loop_
_entity.id
_entity.type
_entity.pdbx_description
1 polymer ?
#
loop_
_entity_poly.entity_id
_entity_poly.type
_entity_poly.pdbx_seq_one_letter_code
_entity_poly.pdbx_strand_id
1 'polypeptide(L)'
;MTEPPYLRIAAEIRRRITSGELREGDKVPSTRRIVTEWGVAMATATKVLATLKRDGLVVAKPGAGTVVASRVRKSAPRTEAELSRERVVKAAIRIADAEGIRALSMRRVASGLGVATMTLYRHVTAKEELILEMADLALGEIRFPPAPPPGWRAQLELMARAQWALFRRHPWLAQALSITRPQPLPNLLAHADWATRALDGHGLPASTIMYAHITIFNHVRGIALSFEAEADTESGTAVSADAWLAEQEPILWELVSGGRFPNFAGVVSRAPFDYDLDTLFEFGLQRLLDGYSVLLAKAG
;
A
#
# COMPACT_ATOMS: atom_id res chain seq x y z
N MET A 1 -21.67 32.71 30.17
CA MET A 1 -21.39 33.02 28.77
C MET A 1 -22.51 32.43 27.92
N THR A 2 -23.28 33.27 27.22
CA THR A 2 -24.43 32.83 26.43
C THR A 2 -23.93 32.20 25.13
N GLU A 3 -24.40 31.02 24.81
CA GLU A 3 -24.01 30.28 23.59
C GLU A 3 -24.36 31.11 22.34
N PRO A 4 -23.45 31.22 21.35
CA PRO A 4 -23.65 32.01 20.14
C PRO A 4 -24.94 31.60 19.39
N PRO A 5 -25.75 32.54 18.88
CA PRO A 5 -27.03 32.24 18.25
C PRO A 5 -26.95 31.21 17.11
N TYR A 6 -25.88 31.25 16.30
CA TYR A 6 -25.71 30.30 15.20
C TYR A 6 -25.53 28.83 15.65
N LEU A 7 -24.93 28.60 16.81
CA LEU A 7 -24.79 27.26 17.36
C LEU A 7 -26.11 26.67 17.83
N ARG A 8 -26.93 27.47 18.53
CA ARG A 8 -28.29 27.08 18.96
C ARG A 8 -29.17 26.72 17.76
N ILE A 9 -29.16 27.53 16.71
CA ILE A 9 -29.95 27.27 15.50
C ILE A 9 -29.46 26.04 14.77
N ALA A 10 -28.14 25.88 14.64
CA ALA A 10 -27.55 24.66 14.05
C ALA A 10 -27.89 23.40 14.86
N ALA A 11 -27.89 23.49 16.19
CA ALA A 11 -28.29 22.38 17.08
C ALA A 11 -29.78 22.02 16.90
N GLU A 12 -30.66 23.00 16.76
CA GLU A 12 -32.08 22.76 16.52
C GLU A 12 -32.35 22.09 15.16
N ILE A 13 -31.73 22.56 14.08
CA ILE A 13 -31.84 21.91 12.76
C ILE A 13 -31.25 20.49 12.81
N ARG A 14 -30.11 20.29 13.49
CA ARG A 14 -29.53 18.96 13.73
C ARG A 14 -30.51 18.04 14.44
N ARG A 15 -31.20 18.53 15.50
CA ARG A 15 -32.22 17.78 16.22
C ARG A 15 -33.33 17.30 15.27
N ARG A 16 -33.86 18.19 14.42
CA ARG A 16 -34.91 17.87 13.43
C ARG A 16 -34.45 16.80 12.42
N ILE A 17 -33.17 16.84 12.02
CA ILE A 17 -32.58 15.80 11.15
C ILE A 17 -32.45 14.47 11.93
N THR A 18 -31.97 14.51 13.17
CA THR A 18 -31.74 13.30 13.98
C THR A 18 -33.05 12.64 14.41
N SER A 19 -34.09 13.42 14.70
CA SER A 19 -35.43 12.90 15.04
C SER A 19 -36.22 12.38 13.85
N GLY A 20 -35.72 12.60 12.60
CA GLY A 20 -36.43 12.19 11.38
C GLY A 20 -37.53 13.15 10.93
N GLU A 21 -37.67 14.31 11.57
CA GLU A 21 -38.57 15.40 11.16
C GLU A 21 -38.15 15.98 9.80
N LEU A 22 -36.81 16.08 9.58
CA LEU A 22 -36.22 16.34 8.28
C LEU A 22 -35.51 15.06 7.78
N ARG A 23 -36.04 14.47 6.73
CA ARG A 23 -35.54 13.22 6.16
C ARG A 23 -34.46 13.48 5.12
N GLU A 24 -33.73 12.45 4.75
CA GLU A 24 -32.76 12.48 3.67
C GLU A 24 -33.38 13.06 2.39
N GLY A 25 -32.68 14.05 1.79
CA GLY A 25 -33.14 14.75 0.59
C GLY A 25 -34.12 15.90 0.85
N ASP A 26 -34.66 16.04 2.08
CA ASP A 26 -35.54 17.14 2.42
C ASP A 26 -34.78 18.47 2.42
N LYS A 27 -35.48 19.56 2.00
CA LYS A 27 -34.92 20.90 2.04
C LYS A 27 -34.79 21.40 3.47
N VAL A 28 -33.59 21.80 3.88
CA VAL A 28 -33.41 22.55 5.13
C VAL A 28 -33.78 24.01 4.93
N PRO A 29 -34.13 24.75 6.02
CA PRO A 29 -34.44 26.18 5.90
C PRO A 29 -33.31 26.93 5.21
N SER A 30 -33.68 27.71 4.17
CA SER A 30 -32.72 28.57 3.48
C SER A 30 -32.21 29.70 4.38
N THR A 31 -31.11 30.39 4.02
CA THR A 31 -30.58 31.53 4.77
C THR A 31 -31.66 32.59 5.00
N ARG A 32 -32.49 32.89 4.00
CA ARG A 32 -33.60 33.83 4.13
C ARG A 32 -34.65 33.36 5.14
N ARG A 33 -34.98 32.06 5.11
CA ARG A 33 -35.94 31.48 6.05
C ARG A 33 -35.40 31.44 7.46
N ILE A 34 -34.10 31.17 7.66
CA ILE A 34 -33.45 31.23 8.97
C ILE A 34 -33.47 32.65 9.53
N VAL A 35 -33.22 33.68 8.70
CA VAL A 35 -33.33 35.09 9.11
C VAL A 35 -34.73 35.38 9.60
N THR A 36 -35.78 34.99 8.85
CA THR A 36 -37.18 35.26 9.20
C THR A 36 -37.66 34.45 10.42
N GLU A 37 -37.29 33.14 10.50
CA GLU A 37 -37.80 32.23 11.53
C GLU A 37 -37.14 32.47 12.91
N TRP A 38 -35.87 32.84 12.91
CA TRP A 38 -35.08 33.02 14.16
C TRP A 38 -34.69 34.48 14.45
N GLY A 39 -35.08 35.45 13.61
CA GLY A 39 -34.80 36.87 13.85
C GLY A 39 -33.30 37.20 13.89
N VAL A 40 -32.47 36.56 13.09
CA VAL A 40 -31.00 36.72 13.09
C VAL A 40 -30.50 37.41 11.82
N ALA A 41 -29.31 38.01 11.88
CA ALA A 41 -28.68 38.62 10.71
C ALA A 41 -28.33 37.57 9.65
N MET A 42 -28.26 37.96 8.37
CA MET A 42 -27.91 37.12 7.22
C MET A 42 -26.58 36.40 7.42
N ALA A 43 -25.57 37.08 7.97
CA ALA A 43 -24.26 36.49 8.27
C ALA A 43 -24.35 35.33 9.28
N THR A 44 -25.24 35.47 10.29
CA THR A 44 -25.51 34.42 11.27
C THR A 44 -26.19 33.22 10.62
N ALA A 45 -27.18 33.44 9.76
CA ALA A 45 -27.87 32.40 9.01
C ALA A 45 -26.93 31.65 8.05
N THR A 46 -26.02 32.35 7.38
CA THR A 46 -24.97 31.77 6.53
C THR A 46 -24.04 30.89 7.35
N LYS A 47 -23.64 31.34 8.55
CA LYS A 47 -22.79 30.57 9.46
C LYS A 47 -23.47 29.29 9.98
N VAL A 48 -24.79 29.31 10.18
CA VAL A 48 -25.59 28.10 10.52
C VAL A 48 -25.46 27.04 9.43
N LEU A 49 -25.73 27.38 8.17
CA LEU A 49 -25.65 26.43 7.05
C LEU A 49 -24.23 25.97 6.79
N ALA A 50 -23.24 26.86 6.94
CA ALA A 50 -21.82 26.48 6.85
C ALA A 50 -21.42 25.47 7.93
N THR A 51 -21.92 25.64 9.17
CA THR A 51 -21.70 24.69 10.27
C THR A 51 -22.32 23.33 9.97
N LEU A 52 -23.60 23.29 9.55
CA LEU A 52 -24.28 22.04 9.20
C LEU A 52 -23.62 21.32 8.00
N LYS A 53 -23.09 22.08 7.02
CA LYS A 53 -22.36 21.53 5.88
C LYS A 53 -21.01 20.96 6.31
N ARG A 54 -20.26 21.65 7.16
CA ARG A 54 -19.00 21.16 7.73
C ARG A 54 -19.20 19.88 8.54
N ASP A 55 -20.33 19.79 9.28
CA ASP A 55 -20.73 18.63 10.05
C ASP A 55 -21.27 17.48 9.16
N GLY A 56 -21.37 17.70 7.84
CA GLY A 56 -21.82 16.69 6.87
C GLY A 56 -23.30 16.35 6.93
N LEU A 57 -24.10 17.18 7.59
CA LEU A 57 -25.55 16.97 7.77
C LEU A 57 -26.36 17.47 6.56
N VAL A 58 -25.81 18.42 5.80
CA VAL A 58 -26.48 19.00 4.64
C VAL A 58 -25.53 19.18 3.45
N VAL A 59 -26.06 19.13 2.24
CA VAL A 59 -25.32 19.37 0.99
C VAL A 59 -26.07 20.37 0.12
N ALA A 60 -25.35 21.19 -0.65
CA ALA A 60 -25.93 22.03 -1.67
C ALA A 60 -26.26 21.19 -2.92
N LYS A 61 -27.51 21.23 -3.39
CA LYS A 61 -27.93 20.53 -4.61
C LYS A 61 -28.34 21.59 -5.65
N PRO A 62 -27.71 21.60 -6.85
CA PRO A 62 -28.08 22.54 -7.91
C PRO A 62 -29.60 22.48 -8.18
N GLY A 63 -30.27 23.67 -8.24
CA GLY A 63 -31.70 23.81 -8.47
C GLY A 63 -32.62 23.46 -7.27
N ALA A 64 -32.13 22.76 -6.25
CA ALA A 64 -32.94 22.37 -5.09
C ALA A 64 -32.59 23.15 -3.79
N GLY A 65 -31.43 23.83 -3.76
CA GLY A 65 -30.94 24.53 -2.57
C GLY A 65 -30.14 23.62 -1.64
N THR A 66 -30.18 23.88 -0.33
CA THR A 66 -29.51 23.03 0.67
C THR A 66 -30.49 21.96 1.16
N VAL A 67 -30.08 20.72 1.05
CA VAL A 67 -30.89 19.55 1.43
C VAL A 67 -30.17 18.74 2.49
N VAL A 68 -30.91 17.95 3.28
CA VAL A 68 -30.34 16.96 4.18
C VAL A 68 -29.49 15.99 3.38
N ALA A 69 -28.23 15.84 3.78
CA ALA A 69 -27.29 14.95 3.09
C ALA A 69 -27.83 13.52 3.11
N SER A 70 -27.74 12.85 1.95
CA SER A 70 -27.94 11.41 1.92
C SER A 70 -27.01 10.82 2.96
N ARG A 71 -27.55 10.03 3.89
CA ARG A 71 -26.78 9.07 4.64
C ARG A 71 -26.27 8.00 3.64
N VAL A 72 -25.34 8.39 2.76
CA VAL A 72 -24.29 7.42 2.45
C VAL A 72 -23.84 6.98 3.83
N ARG A 73 -24.08 5.74 4.21
CA ARG A 73 -23.62 5.15 5.45
C ARG A 73 -22.14 5.52 5.60
N LYS A 74 -21.86 6.70 6.14
CA LYS A 74 -20.68 6.84 6.98
C LYS A 74 -20.98 5.82 8.06
N SER A 75 -20.34 4.66 7.97
CA SER A 75 -20.35 3.68 9.06
C SER A 75 -20.33 4.51 10.33
N ALA A 76 -21.32 4.28 11.20
CA ALA A 76 -21.35 4.87 12.54
C ALA A 76 -19.94 4.87 13.07
N PRO A 77 -19.48 5.87 13.85
CA PRO A 77 -18.16 5.80 14.45
C PRO A 77 -18.07 4.43 15.07
N ARG A 78 -17.28 3.55 14.41
CA ARG A 78 -17.07 2.18 14.90
C ARG A 78 -16.48 2.41 16.27
N THR A 79 -17.20 1.99 17.30
CA THR A 79 -16.83 2.18 18.67
C THR A 79 -15.38 1.77 18.87
N GLU A 80 -14.59 2.54 19.63
CA GLU A 80 -13.21 2.19 20.01
C GLU A 80 -13.10 0.72 20.47
N ALA A 81 -14.18 0.16 21.00
CA ALA A 81 -14.32 -1.25 21.40
C ALA A 81 -14.19 -2.26 20.23
N GLU A 82 -14.35 -1.84 18.96
CA GLU A 82 -14.22 -2.71 17.81
C GLU A 82 -12.85 -2.56 17.08
N LEU A 83 -11.99 -1.66 17.53
CA LEU A 83 -10.67 -1.48 16.95
C LEU A 83 -9.73 -2.55 17.50
N SER A 84 -9.23 -3.42 16.62
CA SER A 84 -8.19 -4.39 16.96
C SER A 84 -6.87 -4.01 16.25
N ARG A 85 -5.75 -4.50 16.81
CA ARG A 85 -4.42 -4.35 16.20
C ARG A 85 -4.41 -4.84 14.75
N GLU A 86 -4.99 -6.01 14.51
CA GLU A 86 -5.11 -6.59 13.15
C GLU A 86 -5.88 -5.69 12.17
N ARG A 87 -6.94 -5.03 12.63
CA ARG A 87 -7.70 -4.07 11.79
C ARG A 87 -6.88 -2.83 11.45
N VAL A 88 -6.07 -2.35 12.39
CA VAL A 88 -5.14 -1.23 12.15
C VAL A 88 -4.12 -1.62 11.08
N VAL A 89 -3.48 -2.79 11.23
CA VAL A 89 -2.49 -3.31 10.28
C VAL A 89 -3.10 -3.51 8.90
N LYS A 90 -4.27 -4.16 8.79
CA LYS A 90 -4.96 -4.35 7.50
C LYS A 90 -5.37 -3.03 6.84
N ALA A 91 -5.74 -2.02 7.63
CA ALA A 91 -6.04 -0.70 7.07
C ALA A 91 -4.78 0.00 6.56
N ALA A 92 -3.66 -0.16 7.26
CA ALA A 92 -2.37 0.38 6.86
C ALA A 92 -1.84 -0.28 5.57
N ILE A 93 -1.96 -1.62 5.45
CA ILE A 93 -1.63 -2.36 4.22
C ILE A 93 -2.41 -1.80 3.04
N ARG A 94 -3.75 -1.66 3.15
CA ARG A 94 -4.57 -1.11 2.05
C ARG A 94 -4.16 0.30 1.63
N ILE A 95 -3.71 1.13 2.57
CA ILE A 95 -3.21 2.48 2.27
C ILE A 95 -1.87 2.38 1.52
N ALA A 96 -0.96 1.54 2.01
CA ALA A 96 0.34 1.35 1.38
C ALA A 96 0.23 0.73 -0.03
N ASP A 97 -0.71 -0.21 -0.24
CA ASP A 97 -0.98 -0.81 -1.56
C ASP A 97 -1.56 0.20 -2.55
N ALA A 98 -2.38 1.15 -2.08
CA ALA A 98 -3.06 2.11 -2.94
C ALA A 98 -2.29 3.42 -3.16
N GLU A 99 -1.48 3.85 -2.18
CA GLU A 99 -0.88 5.19 -2.13
C GLU A 99 0.65 5.15 -1.92
N GLY A 100 1.26 3.95 -1.82
CA GLY A 100 2.67 3.76 -1.49
C GLY A 100 2.99 3.91 0.00
N ILE A 101 4.16 3.39 0.42
CA ILE A 101 4.58 3.42 1.84
C ILE A 101 4.87 4.85 2.34
N ARG A 102 5.20 5.77 1.43
CA ARG A 102 5.47 7.18 1.79
C ARG A 102 4.23 7.90 2.27
N ALA A 103 3.06 7.59 1.69
CA ALA A 103 1.77 8.15 2.11
C ALA A 103 1.30 7.63 3.47
N LEU A 104 1.87 6.53 3.95
CA LEU A 104 1.49 5.92 5.22
C LEU A 104 1.90 6.83 6.39
N SER A 105 0.91 7.22 7.19
CA SER A 105 1.09 7.94 8.45
C SER A 105 0.02 7.53 9.44
N MET A 106 0.31 7.64 10.74
CA MET A 106 -0.68 7.33 11.80
C MET A 106 -1.96 8.15 11.61
N ARG A 107 -1.85 9.40 11.17
CA ARG A 107 -3.01 10.26 10.86
C ARG A 107 -3.82 9.73 9.68
N ARG A 108 -3.16 9.26 8.61
CA ARG A 108 -3.82 8.71 7.42
C ARG A 108 -4.58 7.41 7.77
N VAL A 109 -3.95 6.52 8.55
CA VAL A 109 -4.57 5.27 9.03
C VAL A 109 -5.78 5.57 9.93
N ALA A 110 -5.64 6.50 10.89
CA ALA A 110 -6.74 6.91 11.78
C ALA A 110 -7.91 7.47 10.98
N SER A 111 -7.64 8.34 10.00
CA SER A 111 -8.67 8.89 9.10
C SER A 111 -9.38 7.79 8.31
N GLY A 112 -8.63 6.80 7.79
CA GLY A 112 -9.19 5.65 7.05
C GLY A 112 -10.08 4.74 7.91
N LEU A 113 -9.79 4.68 9.21
CA LEU A 113 -10.57 3.89 10.18
C LEU A 113 -11.71 4.70 10.84
N GLY A 114 -11.72 6.03 10.66
CA GLY A 114 -12.72 6.90 11.29
C GLY A 114 -12.54 7.08 12.80
N VAL A 115 -11.31 6.97 13.30
CA VAL A 115 -10.97 7.11 14.73
C VAL A 115 -9.99 8.27 14.97
N ALA A 116 -9.82 8.67 16.23
CA ALA A 116 -8.80 9.65 16.60
C ALA A 116 -7.40 9.03 16.50
N THR A 117 -6.39 9.81 16.06
CA THR A 117 -5.01 9.33 15.94
C THR A 117 -4.46 8.76 17.25
N MET A 118 -4.81 9.37 18.40
CA MET A 118 -4.39 8.88 19.71
C MET A 118 -4.94 7.49 20.04
N THR A 119 -6.08 7.10 19.46
CA THR A 119 -6.65 5.76 19.64
C THR A 119 -5.76 4.68 19.02
N LEU A 120 -5.09 4.98 17.90
CA LEU A 120 -4.17 4.03 17.26
C LEU A 120 -2.96 3.71 18.14
N TYR A 121 -2.45 4.72 18.86
CA TYR A 121 -1.26 4.54 19.72
C TYR A 121 -1.50 3.58 20.91
N ARG A 122 -2.74 3.19 21.18
CA ARG A 122 -3.07 2.11 22.12
C ARG A 122 -2.81 0.72 21.52
N HIS A 123 -2.75 0.61 20.21
CA HIS A 123 -2.59 -0.64 19.47
C HIS A 123 -1.21 -0.79 18.84
N VAL A 124 -0.61 0.32 18.42
CA VAL A 124 0.71 0.36 17.74
C VAL A 124 1.45 1.60 18.24
N THR A 125 2.64 1.43 18.80
CA THR A 125 3.36 2.51 19.49
C THR A 125 4.10 3.47 18.54
N ALA A 126 4.48 2.97 17.35
CA ALA A 126 5.24 3.74 16.35
C ALA A 126 4.88 3.31 14.91
N LYS A 127 5.18 4.18 13.94
CA LYS A 127 5.00 3.87 12.50
C LYS A 127 5.89 2.69 12.09
N GLU A 128 7.09 2.63 12.60
CA GLU A 128 8.07 1.59 12.31
C GLU A 128 7.57 0.21 12.78
N GLU A 129 6.98 0.14 13.98
CA GLU A 129 6.34 -1.08 14.48
C GLU A 129 5.17 -1.49 13.57
N LEU A 130 4.33 -0.54 13.17
CA LEU A 130 3.23 -0.80 12.25
C LEU A 130 3.72 -1.39 10.92
N ILE A 131 4.80 -0.84 10.35
CA ILE A 131 5.39 -1.34 9.10
C ILE A 131 5.89 -2.78 9.25
N LEU A 132 6.52 -3.11 10.37
CA LEU A 132 6.99 -4.49 10.62
C LEU A 132 5.81 -5.48 10.73
N GLU A 133 4.73 -5.09 11.38
CA GLU A 133 3.53 -5.94 11.47
C GLU A 133 2.83 -6.07 10.12
N MET A 134 2.77 -5.00 9.34
CA MET A 134 2.28 -5.06 7.96
C MET A 134 3.10 -6.04 7.13
N ALA A 135 4.44 -5.97 7.24
CA ALA A 135 5.34 -6.85 6.53
C ALA A 135 5.15 -8.32 6.94
N ASP A 136 5.07 -8.59 8.24
CA ASP A 136 4.86 -9.96 8.73
C ASP A 136 3.48 -10.51 8.29
N LEU A 137 2.43 -9.70 8.37
CA LEU A 137 1.10 -10.12 7.94
C LEU A 137 1.06 -10.41 6.43
N ALA A 138 1.68 -9.56 5.61
CA ALA A 138 1.77 -9.77 4.16
C ALA A 138 2.57 -11.02 3.81
N LEU A 139 3.74 -11.24 4.43
CA LEU A 139 4.55 -12.46 4.26
C LEU A 139 3.76 -13.72 4.62
N GLY A 140 2.88 -13.63 5.61
CA GLY A 140 2.00 -14.72 6.01
C GLY A 140 0.91 -15.08 5.00
N GLU A 141 0.72 -14.32 3.91
CA GLU A 141 -0.18 -14.69 2.82
C GLU A 141 0.36 -15.85 1.98
N ILE A 142 1.69 -16.04 1.93
CA ILE A 142 2.29 -17.21 1.30
C ILE A 142 2.04 -18.43 2.17
N ARG A 143 1.30 -19.38 1.62
CA ARG A 143 1.04 -20.67 2.25
C ARG A 143 1.81 -21.74 1.51
N PHE A 144 2.89 -22.23 2.12
CA PHE A 144 3.61 -23.35 1.57
C PHE A 144 2.78 -24.64 1.69
N PRO A 145 2.81 -25.52 0.68
CA PRO A 145 2.07 -26.77 0.74
C PRO A 145 2.63 -27.67 1.84
N PRO A 146 1.77 -28.42 2.56
CA PRO A 146 2.22 -29.35 3.61
C PRO A 146 3.11 -30.48 3.05
N ALA A 147 2.87 -30.90 1.81
CA ALA A 147 3.75 -31.80 1.06
C ALA A 147 4.54 -30.95 0.04
N PRO A 148 5.84 -30.73 0.27
CA PRO A 148 6.67 -29.96 -0.67
C PRO A 148 6.83 -30.71 -2.00
N PRO A 149 6.98 -29.98 -3.13
CA PRO A 149 7.29 -30.61 -4.41
C PRO A 149 8.62 -31.37 -4.33
N PRO A 150 8.82 -32.42 -5.14
CA PRO A 150 10.03 -33.23 -5.10
C PRO A 150 11.25 -32.44 -5.58
N GLY A 151 12.36 -32.59 -4.85
CA GLY A 151 13.64 -31.97 -5.15
C GLY A 151 13.77 -30.51 -4.71
N TRP A 152 14.98 -30.15 -4.35
CA TRP A 152 15.33 -28.82 -3.84
C TRP A 152 15.00 -27.67 -4.81
N ARG A 153 15.24 -27.89 -6.12
CA ARG A 153 15.03 -26.88 -7.16
C ARG A 153 13.56 -26.45 -7.22
N ALA A 154 12.64 -27.40 -7.31
CA ALA A 154 11.21 -27.10 -7.39
C ALA A 154 10.69 -26.39 -6.13
N GLN A 155 11.26 -26.71 -4.95
CA GLN A 155 10.90 -26.05 -3.69
C GLN A 155 11.37 -24.59 -3.65
N LEU A 156 12.60 -24.31 -4.11
CA LEU A 156 13.14 -22.96 -4.18
C LEU A 156 12.45 -22.12 -5.27
N GLU A 157 12.12 -22.71 -6.42
CA GLU A 157 11.34 -22.06 -7.47
C GLU A 157 9.94 -21.65 -6.96
N LEU A 158 9.25 -22.57 -6.28
CA LEU A 158 7.93 -22.29 -5.71
C LEU A 158 8.00 -21.11 -4.74
N MET A 159 8.97 -21.11 -3.82
CA MET A 159 9.16 -20.03 -2.86
C MET A 159 9.45 -18.68 -3.56
N ALA A 160 10.41 -18.67 -4.48
CA ALA A 160 10.83 -17.44 -5.16
C ALA A 160 9.69 -16.83 -5.97
N ARG A 161 8.92 -17.64 -6.73
CA ARG A 161 7.76 -17.16 -7.49
C ARG A 161 6.63 -16.72 -6.58
N ALA A 162 6.42 -17.37 -5.44
CA ALA A 162 5.42 -16.90 -4.46
C ALA A 162 5.82 -15.55 -3.84
N GLN A 163 7.10 -15.36 -3.51
CA GLN A 163 7.62 -14.06 -3.04
C GLN A 163 7.51 -12.98 -4.12
N TRP A 164 7.83 -13.31 -5.37
CA TRP A 164 7.67 -12.40 -6.50
C TRP A 164 6.22 -11.92 -6.65
N ALA A 165 5.27 -12.85 -6.66
CA ALA A 165 3.84 -12.53 -6.73
C ALA A 165 3.37 -11.69 -5.53
N LEU A 166 3.94 -11.92 -4.34
CA LEU A 166 3.66 -11.14 -3.14
C LEU A 166 4.16 -9.70 -3.28
N PHE A 167 5.40 -9.48 -3.72
CA PHE A 167 5.95 -8.15 -3.94
C PHE A 167 5.21 -7.37 -5.03
N ARG A 168 4.71 -8.04 -6.05
CA ARG A 168 3.84 -7.41 -7.06
C ARG A 168 2.51 -6.93 -6.46
N ARG A 169 1.96 -7.68 -5.52
CA ARG A 169 0.72 -7.30 -4.80
C ARG A 169 0.95 -6.19 -3.79
N HIS A 170 2.11 -6.20 -3.14
CA HIS A 170 2.52 -5.27 -2.10
C HIS A 170 3.87 -4.63 -2.43
N PRO A 171 3.94 -3.68 -3.38
CA PRO A 171 5.20 -3.09 -3.84
C PRO A 171 6.06 -2.50 -2.71
N TRP A 172 5.42 -1.93 -1.70
CA TRP A 172 6.06 -1.35 -0.52
C TRP A 172 6.84 -2.37 0.33
N LEU A 173 6.48 -3.66 0.23
CA LEU A 173 7.05 -4.71 1.09
C LEU A 173 8.56 -4.89 0.85
N ALA A 174 9.03 -4.74 -0.39
CA ALA A 174 10.44 -4.85 -0.72
C ALA A 174 11.30 -3.79 -0.01
N GLN A 175 10.78 -2.58 0.20
CA GLN A 175 11.45 -1.52 0.96
C GLN A 175 11.38 -1.74 2.47
N ALA A 176 10.30 -2.33 2.97
CA ALA A 176 10.10 -2.59 4.39
C ALA A 176 11.08 -3.65 4.97
N LEU A 177 11.63 -4.52 4.12
CA LEU A 177 12.55 -5.59 4.51
C LEU A 177 14.01 -5.19 4.34
N SER A 178 14.84 -5.50 5.33
CA SER A 178 16.28 -5.20 5.32
C SER A 178 17.12 -6.48 5.43
N ILE A 179 18.16 -6.57 4.60
CA ILE A 179 19.14 -7.67 4.66
C ILE A 179 20.18 -7.41 5.74
N THR A 180 20.60 -6.16 5.89
CA THR A 180 21.67 -5.78 6.83
C THR A 180 21.17 -5.60 8.26
N ARG A 181 19.85 -5.46 8.43
CA ARG A 181 19.17 -5.35 9.73
C ARG A 181 17.98 -6.31 9.74
N PRO A 182 18.26 -7.63 9.86
CA PRO A 182 17.20 -8.63 9.79
C PRO A 182 16.16 -8.39 10.90
N GLN A 183 14.91 -8.36 10.48
CA GLN A 183 13.79 -8.19 11.39
C GLN A 183 13.31 -9.55 11.90
N PRO A 184 12.97 -9.68 13.19
CA PRO A 184 12.48 -10.94 13.78
C PRO A 184 10.99 -11.15 13.43
N LEU A 185 10.69 -11.35 12.15
CA LEU A 185 9.35 -11.57 11.64
C LEU A 185 9.08 -13.08 11.52
N PRO A 186 8.09 -13.63 12.24
CA PRO A 186 7.79 -15.07 12.23
C PRO A 186 7.51 -15.62 10.82
N ASN A 187 6.75 -14.87 10.00
CA ASN A 187 6.44 -15.32 8.65
C ASN A 187 7.66 -15.23 7.71
N LEU A 188 8.56 -14.26 7.88
CA LEU A 188 9.83 -14.23 7.15
C LEU A 188 10.72 -15.41 7.50
N LEU A 189 10.77 -15.79 8.78
CA LEU A 189 11.51 -16.97 9.24
C LEU A 189 10.92 -18.27 8.67
N ALA A 190 9.61 -18.36 8.47
CA ALA A 190 8.98 -19.52 7.82
C ALA A 190 9.45 -19.67 6.35
N HIS A 191 9.68 -18.55 5.64
CA HIS A 191 10.27 -18.59 4.29
C HIS A 191 11.73 -19.06 4.32
N ALA A 192 12.51 -18.59 5.30
CA ALA A 192 13.89 -19.04 5.49
C ALA A 192 13.96 -20.52 5.82
N ASP A 193 13.10 -21.01 6.71
CA ASP A 193 13.00 -22.42 7.08
C ASP A 193 12.66 -23.31 5.87
N TRP A 194 11.73 -22.87 5.02
CA TRP A 194 11.41 -23.58 3.78
C TRP A 194 12.61 -23.71 2.86
N ALA A 195 13.35 -22.60 2.63
CA ALA A 195 14.52 -22.61 1.74
C ALA A 195 15.68 -23.43 2.30
N THR A 196 15.97 -23.28 3.59
CA THR A 196 17.07 -24.02 4.23
C THR A 196 16.79 -25.52 4.26
N ARG A 197 15.54 -25.91 4.57
CA ARG A 197 15.12 -27.33 4.52
C ARG A 197 15.26 -27.94 3.12
N ALA A 198 14.98 -27.15 2.06
CA ALA A 198 15.13 -27.65 0.69
C ALA A 198 16.58 -27.96 0.32
N LEU A 199 17.57 -27.30 0.94
CA LEU A 199 18.99 -27.44 0.68
C LEU A 199 19.71 -28.32 1.71
N ASP A 200 19.08 -28.55 2.87
CA ASP A 200 19.67 -29.40 3.92
C ASP A 200 19.74 -30.88 3.49
N GLY A 201 20.72 -31.59 4.01
CA GLY A 201 20.95 -33.02 3.67
C GLY A 201 21.66 -33.27 2.34
N HIS A 202 22.06 -32.23 1.62
CA HIS A 202 22.78 -32.31 0.34
C HIS A 202 24.31 -32.12 0.49
N GLY A 203 24.87 -32.26 1.68
CA GLY A 203 26.32 -32.15 1.93
C GLY A 203 26.89 -30.73 1.94
N LEU A 204 26.06 -29.71 1.83
CA LEU A 204 26.49 -28.30 1.86
C LEU A 204 26.80 -27.83 3.29
N PRO A 205 27.87 -27.03 3.49
CA PRO A 205 28.07 -26.32 4.75
C PRO A 205 26.90 -25.42 5.11
N ALA A 206 26.56 -25.29 6.40
CA ALA A 206 25.45 -24.44 6.86
C ALA A 206 25.56 -22.98 6.38
N SER A 207 26.75 -22.40 6.34
CA SER A 207 26.99 -21.08 5.80
C SER A 207 26.61 -20.95 4.31
N THR A 208 26.91 -21.99 3.52
CA THR A 208 26.57 -22.04 2.09
C THR A 208 25.06 -22.11 1.90
N ILE A 209 24.34 -22.90 2.71
CA ILE A 209 22.87 -22.98 2.70
C ILE A 209 22.27 -21.58 2.99
N MET A 210 22.80 -20.89 4.02
CA MET A 210 22.33 -19.54 4.36
C MET A 210 22.62 -18.54 3.25
N TYR A 211 23.81 -18.56 2.65
CA TYR A 211 24.12 -17.67 1.52
C TYR A 211 23.24 -17.95 0.30
N ALA A 212 22.95 -19.21 0.00
CA ALA A 212 22.05 -19.58 -1.09
C ALA A 212 20.63 -19.04 -0.85
N HIS A 213 20.08 -19.21 0.36
CA HIS A 213 18.79 -18.64 0.74
C HIS A 213 18.78 -17.12 0.60
N ILE A 214 19.75 -16.41 1.21
CA ILE A 214 19.82 -14.95 1.18
C ILE A 214 20.00 -14.44 -0.25
N THR A 215 20.75 -15.13 -1.09
CA THR A 215 20.99 -14.75 -2.49
C THR A 215 19.70 -14.80 -3.30
N ILE A 216 18.90 -15.89 -3.19
CA ILE A 216 17.58 -15.95 -3.86
C ILE A 216 16.66 -14.85 -3.33
N PHE A 217 16.55 -14.70 -2.03
CA PHE A 217 15.72 -13.65 -1.43
C PHE A 217 16.12 -12.26 -1.93
N ASN A 218 17.42 -11.98 -1.98
CA ASN A 218 17.93 -10.70 -2.45
C ASN A 218 17.70 -10.48 -3.96
N HIS A 219 17.79 -11.54 -4.77
CA HIS A 219 17.45 -11.46 -6.18
C HIS A 219 16.00 -11.04 -6.39
N VAL A 220 15.05 -11.76 -5.75
CA VAL A 220 13.63 -11.47 -5.83
C VAL A 220 13.32 -10.04 -5.34
N ARG A 221 13.80 -9.71 -4.14
CA ARG A 221 13.60 -8.40 -3.51
C ARG A 221 14.26 -7.27 -4.30
N GLY A 222 15.48 -7.51 -4.82
CA GLY A 222 16.25 -6.48 -5.53
C GLY A 222 15.52 -5.97 -6.77
N ILE A 223 14.93 -6.87 -7.55
CA ILE A 223 14.12 -6.49 -8.71
C ILE A 223 12.80 -5.86 -8.28
N ALA A 224 12.17 -6.42 -7.23
CA ALA A 224 10.89 -5.91 -6.72
C ALA A 224 10.96 -4.47 -6.17
N LEU A 225 12.14 -3.97 -5.78
CA LEU A 225 12.31 -2.56 -5.39
C LEU A 225 11.94 -1.59 -6.52
N SER A 226 11.98 -2.02 -7.76
CA SER A 226 11.57 -1.21 -8.91
C SER A 226 10.06 -0.94 -8.94
N PHE A 227 9.22 -1.83 -8.41
CA PHE A 227 7.76 -1.66 -8.48
C PHE A 227 7.26 -0.38 -7.80
N GLU A 228 7.76 -0.09 -6.60
CA GLU A 228 7.32 1.12 -5.88
C GLU A 228 7.96 2.38 -6.48
N ALA A 229 9.22 2.26 -6.95
CA ALA A 229 9.90 3.38 -7.62
C ALA A 229 9.16 3.80 -8.90
N GLU A 230 8.66 2.84 -9.68
CA GLU A 230 7.86 3.09 -10.88
C GLU A 230 6.51 3.71 -10.51
N ALA A 231 5.77 3.14 -9.55
CA ALA A 231 4.50 3.67 -9.10
C ALA A 231 4.62 5.10 -8.54
N ASP A 232 5.67 5.41 -7.77
CA ASP A 232 5.96 6.75 -7.27
C ASP A 232 6.24 7.74 -8.43
N THR A 233 6.99 7.29 -9.44
CA THR A 233 7.34 8.12 -10.61
C THR A 233 6.13 8.39 -11.47
N GLU A 234 5.33 7.37 -11.79
CA GLU A 234 4.09 7.52 -12.55
C GLU A 234 3.08 8.44 -11.85
N SER A 235 2.94 8.31 -10.52
CA SER A 235 2.04 9.18 -9.75
C SER A 235 2.52 10.64 -9.70
N GLY A 236 3.82 10.88 -9.75
CA GLY A 236 4.43 12.21 -9.69
C GLY A 236 4.53 12.92 -11.04
N THR A 237 4.75 12.18 -12.12
CA THR A 237 5.00 12.74 -13.47
C THR A 237 3.86 12.45 -14.46
N ALA A 238 2.95 11.52 -14.15
CA ALA A 238 1.94 10.98 -15.05
C ALA A 238 2.54 10.36 -16.35
N VAL A 239 3.82 9.97 -16.32
CA VAL A 239 4.54 9.33 -17.42
C VAL A 239 4.83 7.89 -17.03
N SER A 240 4.37 6.92 -17.83
CA SER A 240 4.68 5.51 -17.63
C SER A 240 6.14 5.20 -17.95
N ALA A 241 6.67 4.08 -17.42
CA ALA A 241 8.03 3.62 -17.74
C ALA A 241 8.25 3.44 -19.25
N ASP A 242 7.26 2.88 -19.95
CA ASP A 242 7.31 2.72 -21.41
C ASP A 242 7.36 4.05 -22.15
N ALA A 243 6.54 5.02 -21.73
CA ALA A 243 6.52 6.35 -22.34
C ALA A 243 7.84 7.09 -22.08
N TRP A 244 8.39 6.97 -20.86
CA TRP A 244 9.71 7.53 -20.54
C TRP A 244 10.81 6.87 -21.38
N LEU A 245 10.80 5.54 -21.48
CA LEU A 245 11.79 4.80 -22.28
C LEU A 245 11.75 5.20 -23.76
N ALA A 246 10.55 5.32 -24.34
CA ALA A 246 10.36 5.77 -25.72
C ALA A 246 10.89 7.20 -25.95
N GLU A 247 10.78 8.08 -24.95
CA GLU A 247 11.34 9.42 -24.99
C GLU A 247 12.89 9.41 -24.93
N GLN A 248 13.48 8.49 -24.15
CA GLN A 248 14.92 8.37 -24.02
C GLN A 248 15.58 7.58 -25.16
N GLU A 249 14.83 6.76 -25.88
CA GLU A 249 15.36 5.86 -26.91
C GLU A 249 16.23 6.58 -27.96
N PRO A 250 15.84 7.74 -28.55
CA PRO A 250 16.67 8.45 -29.52
C PRO A 250 18.01 8.91 -28.94
N ILE A 251 18.00 9.39 -27.68
CA ILE A 251 19.19 9.86 -26.96
C ILE A 251 20.15 8.71 -26.70
N LEU A 252 19.59 7.59 -26.20
CA LEU A 252 20.35 6.37 -25.94
C LEU A 252 20.97 5.82 -27.23
N TRP A 253 20.21 5.85 -28.34
CA TRP A 253 20.70 5.39 -29.63
C TRP A 253 21.84 6.26 -30.17
N GLU A 254 21.75 7.58 -30.04
CA GLU A 254 22.82 8.50 -30.42
C GLU A 254 24.12 8.21 -29.64
N LEU A 255 24.00 8.03 -28.30
CA LEU A 255 25.13 7.70 -27.44
C LEU A 255 25.77 6.35 -27.82
N VAL A 256 24.96 5.35 -28.08
CA VAL A 256 25.41 3.99 -28.41
C VAL A 256 26.05 3.96 -29.80
N SER A 257 25.48 4.69 -30.79
CA SER A 257 25.95 4.72 -32.17
C SER A 257 27.23 5.55 -32.35
N GLY A 258 27.58 6.41 -31.40
CA GLY A 258 28.76 7.29 -31.44
C GLY A 258 30.12 6.58 -31.38
N GLY A 259 30.15 5.24 -31.40
CA GLY A 259 31.39 4.44 -31.47
C GLY A 259 32.13 4.30 -30.13
N ARG A 260 31.68 4.96 -29.07
CA ARG A 260 32.31 4.91 -27.75
C ARG A 260 32.05 3.58 -27.02
N PHE A 261 30.97 2.87 -27.35
CA PHE A 261 30.52 1.65 -26.71
C PHE A 261 30.29 0.50 -27.69
N PRO A 262 31.34 0.03 -28.43
CA PRO A 262 31.15 -0.89 -29.56
C PRO A 262 30.55 -2.24 -29.16
N ASN A 263 30.91 -2.78 -27.99
CA ASN A 263 30.40 -4.07 -27.54
C ASN A 263 28.91 -3.96 -27.19
N PHE A 264 28.49 -2.91 -26.46
CA PHE A 264 27.10 -2.67 -26.13
C PHE A 264 26.26 -2.43 -27.37
N ALA A 265 26.73 -1.55 -28.29
CA ALA A 265 26.08 -1.29 -29.55
C ALA A 265 25.88 -2.58 -30.36
N GLY A 266 26.92 -3.44 -30.44
CA GLY A 266 26.85 -4.74 -31.10
C GLY A 266 25.83 -5.72 -30.49
N VAL A 267 25.51 -5.61 -29.22
CA VAL A 267 24.49 -6.45 -28.59
C VAL A 267 23.09 -5.89 -28.87
N VAL A 268 22.85 -4.61 -28.57
CA VAL A 268 21.50 -4.02 -28.68
C VAL A 268 21.00 -3.90 -30.10
N SER A 269 21.92 -3.84 -31.11
CA SER A 269 21.55 -3.83 -32.52
C SER A 269 21.08 -5.18 -33.09
N ARG A 270 21.28 -6.29 -32.36
CA ARG A 270 20.93 -7.64 -32.86
C ARG A 270 19.49 -8.01 -32.59
N ALA A 271 18.92 -7.52 -31.47
CA ALA A 271 17.55 -7.78 -31.10
C ALA A 271 17.02 -6.68 -30.19
N PRO A 272 15.74 -6.32 -30.28
CA PRO A 272 15.12 -5.45 -29.30
C PRO A 272 15.23 -6.09 -27.91
N PHE A 273 15.54 -5.28 -26.90
CA PHE A 273 15.58 -5.69 -25.52
C PHE A 273 14.32 -5.17 -24.81
N ASP A 274 13.60 -6.09 -24.19
CA ASP A 274 12.44 -5.76 -23.36
C ASP A 274 12.89 -5.65 -21.91
N TYR A 275 12.60 -4.50 -21.28
CA TYR A 275 12.88 -4.25 -19.87
C TYR A 275 11.82 -4.85 -18.92
N ASP A 276 11.19 -5.96 -19.33
CA ASP A 276 10.18 -6.63 -18.52
C ASP A 276 10.79 -7.25 -17.25
N LEU A 277 10.26 -6.81 -16.09
CA LEU A 277 10.74 -7.24 -14.78
C LEU A 277 10.43 -8.72 -14.49
N ASP A 278 9.35 -9.27 -15.05
CA ASP A 278 9.00 -10.69 -14.89
C ASP A 278 10.03 -11.56 -15.62
N THR A 279 10.40 -11.18 -16.82
CA THR A 279 11.46 -11.85 -17.62
C THR A 279 12.81 -11.75 -16.93
N LEU A 280 13.16 -10.57 -16.40
CA LEU A 280 14.41 -10.38 -15.66
C LEU A 280 14.45 -11.22 -14.39
N PHE A 281 13.37 -11.26 -13.63
CA PHE A 281 13.22 -12.10 -12.44
C PHE A 281 13.41 -13.58 -12.78
N GLU A 282 12.69 -14.10 -13.76
CA GLU A 282 12.74 -15.51 -14.12
C GLU A 282 14.12 -15.90 -14.68
N PHE A 283 14.71 -15.06 -15.53
CA PHE A 283 16.07 -15.30 -16.05
C PHE A 283 17.08 -15.42 -14.92
N GLY A 284 17.09 -14.49 -13.97
CA GLY A 284 18.03 -14.49 -12.86
C GLY A 284 17.79 -15.66 -11.89
N LEU A 285 16.53 -15.99 -11.60
CA LEU A 285 16.17 -17.13 -10.77
C LEU A 285 16.74 -18.43 -11.36
N GLN A 286 16.54 -18.68 -12.66
CA GLN A 286 17.04 -19.88 -13.30
C GLN A 286 18.58 -19.94 -13.27
N ARG A 287 19.28 -18.83 -13.50
CA ARG A 287 20.76 -18.81 -13.41
C ARG A 287 21.28 -19.08 -11.99
N LEU A 288 20.61 -18.58 -10.96
CA LEU A 288 20.95 -18.91 -9.58
C LEU A 288 20.77 -20.39 -9.29
N LEU A 289 19.66 -20.99 -9.69
CA LEU A 289 19.35 -22.41 -9.47
C LEU A 289 20.29 -23.31 -10.28
N ASP A 290 20.68 -22.94 -11.49
CA ASP A 290 21.71 -23.66 -12.26
C ASP A 290 23.05 -23.63 -11.54
N GLY A 291 23.44 -22.47 -10.98
CA GLY A 291 24.64 -22.36 -10.14
C GLY A 291 24.58 -23.25 -8.90
N TYR A 292 23.41 -23.35 -8.26
CA TYR A 292 23.24 -24.25 -7.09
C TYR A 292 23.29 -25.72 -7.48
N SER A 293 22.84 -26.09 -8.68
CA SER A 293 23.02 -27.46 -9.18
C SER A 293 24.51 -27.84 -9.22
N VAL A 294 25.38 -26.91 -9.64
CA VAL A 294 26.83 -27.12 -9.65
C VAL A 294 27.41 -27.23 -8.23
N LEU A 295 26.94 -26.42 -7.29
CA LEU A 295 27.37 -26.49 -5.89
C LEU A 295 27.02 -27.83 -5.26
N LEU A 296 25.79 -28.30 -5.46
CA LEU A 296 25.28 -29.56 -4.91
C LEU A 296 25.99 -30.76 -5.52
N ALA A 297 26.27 -30.74 -6.83
CA ALA A 297 27.00 -31.79 -7.50
C ALA A 297 28.49 -31.96 -7.01
N LYS A 298 29.04 -30.89 -6.42
CA LYS A 298 30.42 -30.93 -5.85
C LYS A 298 30.43 -31.33 -4.39
N ALA A 299 29.30 -31.31 -3.71
CA ALA A 299 29.17 -31.59 -2.29
C ALA A 299 28.78 -33.06 -2.02
N GLY A 300 28.17 -33.76 -2.99
CA GLY A 300 27.85 -35.20 -2.96
C GLY A 300 28.87 -36.00 -3.76
#